data_0683b33efb4b199aee6920794013fdec
#
_entry.id   0683b33efb4b199aee6920794013fdec
#
_cell.length_a   1.000
_cell.length_b   1.000
_cell.length_c   1.000
_cell.angle_alpha   90.00
_cell.angle_beta   90.00
_cell.angle_gamma   90.00
#
_symmetry.space_group_name_H-M   'P 1'
#
loop_
_entity.id
_entity.type
_entity.pdbx_description
1 polymer ?
#
loop_
_entity_poly.entity_id
_entity_poly.type
_entity_poly.pdbx_seq_one_letter_code
_entity_poly.pdbx_strand_id
1 'polypeptide(L)'
;TGYFAETERNMIKSMTGFGRCEFADENRKFTVEIKAVNHRYLDVNIKMPKKLNFFESAIRTLLKEYMERGKVDIFINCEDYTQDNVSLKYNEALAAQYLTYLNSMAEKFGLDNDIRVSTLSKYPDVFTMEEQGIDEKSLWLGLEKAIRGAAEQLVESRIREGEHLKKDLCEKLDGMLSYVDFIEERSPVIMKEYKERLEAKVAELLGDRQIDDARIATEVTIFADKICVDEETVRLRSHIKSTKD
;
A
#
# COMPACT_ATOMS: atom_id res chain seq x y z
N THR A 1 -11.55 21.59 -3.94
CA THR A 1 -11.50 20.21 -3.40
C THR A 1 -12.40 19.23 -4.15
N GLY A 2 -13.27 19.66 -5.06
CA GLY A 2 -14.19 18.78 -5.81
C GLY A 2 -13.69 18.34 -7.21
N TYR A 3 -12.72 19.03 -7.79
CA TYR A 3 -12.26 18.76 -9.16
C TYR A 3 -11.29 17.56 -9.29
N PHE A 4 -10.56 17.20 -8.23
CA PHE A 4 -9.67 16.02 -8.23
C PHE A 4 -10.44 14.69 -8.15
N ALA A 5 -11.65 14.68 -7.57
CA ALA A 5 -12.39 13.45 -7.29
C ALA A 5 -13.05 12.78 -8.52
N GLU A 6 -13.38 13.50 -9.58
CA GLU A 6 -14.06 12.92 -10.76
C GLU A 6 -13.08 12.36 -11.79
N THR A 7 -11.94 13.00 -12.00
CA THR A 7 -10.93 12.54 -12.96
C THR A 7 -10.17 11.31 -12.44
N GLU A 8 -10.01 11.20 -11.12
CA GLU A 8 -9.31 10.08 -10.49
C GLU A 8 -10.12 8.77 -10.39
N ARG A 9 -11.44 8.82 -10.48
CA ARG A 9 -12.30 7.63 -10.39
C ARG A 9 -12.14 6.65 -11.57
N ASN A 10 -11.70 7.14 -12.72
CA ASN A 10 -11.52 6.32 -13.93
C ASN A 10 -10.07 5.90 -14.22
N MET A 11 -9.13 6.24 -13.33
CA MET A 11 -7.72 5.86 -13.52
C MET A 11 -7.43 4.52 -12.85
N ILE A 12 -6.71 3.66 -13.56
CA ILE A 12 -6.20 2.40 -12.97
C ILE A 12 -5.14 2.76 -11.94
N LYS A 13 -5.37 2.37 -10.67
CA LYS A 13 -4.44 2.57 -9.57
C LYS A 13 -3.84 1.23 -9.15
N SER A 14 -2.51 1.13 -9.07
CA SER A 14 -1.86 -0.01 -8.44
C SER A 14 -2.28 -0.14 -6.98
N MET A 15 -2.20 -1.34 -6.43
CA MET A 15 -2.44 -1.58 -5.01
C MET A 15 -1.18 -1.38 -4.16
N THR A 16 -0.01 -1.32 -4.80
CA THR A 16 1.26 -1.00 -4.16
C THR A 16 1.57 0.49 -4.31
N GLY A 17 2.27 1.05 -3.34
CA GLY A 17 2.68 2.45 -3.39
C GLY A 17 3.42 2.88 -2.14
N PHE A 18 4.06 4.04 -2.24
CA PHE A 18 4.82 4.68 -1.19
C PHE A 18 4.61 6.19 -1.21
N GLY A 19 4.47 6.77 -0.04
CA GLY A 19 4.46 8.21 0.15
C GLY A 19 5.21 8.60 1.42
N ARG A 20 5.95 9.70 1.36
CA ARG A 20 6.68 10.27 2.49
C ARG A 20 6.50 11.78 2.49
N CYS A 21 6.12 12.33 3.62
CA CYS A 21 6.01 13.77 3.80
C CYS A 21 6.68 14.20 5.10
N GLU A 22 7.34 15.34 5.03
CA GLU A 22 7.90 16.01 6.19
C GLU A 22 7.19 17.36 6.35
N PHE A 23 6.68 17.60 7.53
CA PHE A 23 6.10 18.89 7.91
C PHE A 23 6.81 19.39 9.15
N ALA A 24 7.36 20.59 9.08
CA ALA A 24 7.99 21.27 10.20
C ALA A 24 7.28 22.58 10.51
N ASP A 25 7.03 22.82 11.76
CA ASP A 25 6.67 24.13 12.31
C ASP A 25 7.82 24.68 13.16
N GLU A 26 7.61 25.81 13.83
CA GLU A 26 8.64 26.47 14.66
C GLU A 26 9.11 25.58 15.82
N ASN A 27 8.28 24.68 16.29
CA ASN A 27 8.48 23.89 17.50
C ASN A 27 8.76 22.41 17.23
N ARG A 28 8.35 21.87 16.06
CA ARG A 28 8.32 20.43 15.82
C ARG A 28 8.51 20.08 14.36
N LYS A 29 9.01 18.86 14.13
CA LYS A 29 9.07 18.24 12.81
C LYS A 29 8.38 16.89 12.85
N PHE A 30 7.42 16.70 11.94
CA PHE A 30 6.77 15.41 11.69
C PHE A 30 7.33 14.81 10.42
N THR A 31 7.73 13.56 10.49
CA THR A 31 8.07 12.76 9.31
C THR A 31 7.10 11.59 9.25
N VAL A 32 6.35 11.49 8.16
CA VAL A 32 5.37 10.43 7.94
C VAL A 32 5.74 9.66 6.70
N GLU A 33 5.86 8.35 6.83
CA GLU A 33 6.04 7.40 5.73
C GLU A 33 4.86 6.44 5.68
N ILE A 34 4.27 6.26 4.50
CA ILE A 34 3.15 5.36 4.26
C ILE A 34 3.54 4.38 3.17
N LYS A 35 3.40 3.08 3.45
CA LYS A 35 3.59 1.98 2.49
C LYS A 35 2.30 1.21 2.36
N ALA A 36 1.87 0.94 1.14
CA ALA A 36 0.71 0.12 0.86
C ALA A 36 1.07 -1.07 -0.01
N VAL A 37 0.50 -2.24 0.33
CA VAL A 37 0.62 -3.46 -0.47
C VAL A 37 -0.75 -4.08 -0.69
N ASN A 38 -0.85 -4.96 -1.68
CA ASN A 38 -2.11 -5.62 -2.03
C ASN A 38 -2.66 -6.42 -0.84
N HIS A 39 -3.90 -6.12 -0.46
CA HIS A 39 -4.65 -6.88 0.55
C HIS A 39 -6.15 -6.74 0.28
N ARG A 40 -6.93 -7.78 0.64
CA ARG A 40 -8.37 -7.82 0.40
C ARG A 40 -9.14 -6.75 1.19
N TYR A 41 -8.74 -6.49 2.42
CA TYR A 41 -9.36 -5.53 3.32
C TYR A 41 -8.40 -4.39 3.62
N LEU A 42 -8.92 -3.27 4.14
CA LEU A 42 -8.07 -2.20 4.66
C LEU A 42 -7.53 -2.62 6.03
N ASP A 43 -6.25 -2.98 6.07
CA ASP A 43 -5.51 -3.31 7.29
C ASP A 43 -4.44 -2.24 7.51
N VAL A 44 -4.59 -1.45 8.57
CA VAL A 44 -3.72 -0.31 8.88
C VAL A 44 -2.92 -0.61 10.14
N ASN A 45 -1.60 -0.67 9.97
CA ASN A 45 -0.65 -0.80 11.07
C ASN A 45 0.09 0.54 11.26
N ILE A 46 -0.03 1.12 12.45
CA ILE A 46 0.53 2.45 12.75
C ILE A 46 1.64 2.28 13.77
N LYS A 47 2.84 2.74 13.39
CA LYS A 47 4.00 2.85 14.29
C LYS A 47 4.29 4.31 14.56
N MET A 48 4.13 4.72 15.80
CA MET A 48 4.30 6.12 16.22
C MET A 48 4.83 6.21 17.67
N PRO A 49 5.39 7.36 18.08
CA PRO A 49 5.76 7.62 19.46
C PRO A 49 4.55 7.54 20.40
N LYS A 50 4.76 7.06 21.63
CA LYS A 50 3.68 6.91 22.64
C LYS A 50 2.87 8.17 22.87
N LYS A 51 3.52 9.35 22.79
CA LYS A 51 2.89 10.67 22.93
C LYS A 51 1.82 11.00 21.88
N LEU A 52 1.74 10.23 20.78
CA LEU A 52 0.76 10.41 19.71
C LEU A 52 -0.35 9.36 19.69
N ASN A 53 -0.32 8.36 20.59
CA ASN A 53 -1.25 7.22 20.56
C ASN A 53 -2.73 7.61 20.62
N PHE A 54 -3.06 8.72 21.25
CA PHE A 54 -4.44 9.21 21.32
C PHE A 54 -5.01 9.66 19.97
N PHE A 55 -4.15 9.91 18.95
CA PHE A 55 -4.58 10.22 17.58
C PHE A 55 -4.80 9.00 16.69
N GLU A 56 -4.54 7.78 17.17
CA GLU A 56 -4.63 6.58 16.33
C GLU A 56 -5.98 6.45 15.60
N SER A 57 -7.09 6.68 16.30
CA SER A 57 -8.43 6.62 15.72
C SER A 57 -8.65 7.67 14.63
N ALA A 58 -8.18 8.89 14.86
CA ALA A 58 -8.27 9.98 13.89
C ALA A 58 -7.44 9.70 12.64
N ILE A 59 -6.22 9.15 12.80
CA ILE A 59 -5.35 8.74 11.68
C ILE A 59 -6.04 7.65 10.84
N ARG A 60 -6.61 6.64 11.47
CA ARG A 60 -7.34 5.57 10.78
C ARG A 60 -8.53 6.11 9.97
N THR A 61 -9.23 7.10 10.51
CA THR A 61 -10.37 7.74 9.84
C THR A 61 -9.90 8.55 8.64
N LEU A 62 -8.83 9.33 8.80
CA LEU A 62 -8.24 10.14 7.73
C LEU A 62 -7.78 9.29 6.55
N LEU A 63 -7.16 8.13 6.80
CA LEU A 63 -6.66 7.26 5.74
C LEU A 63 -7.77 6.60 4.91
N LYS A 64 -8.95 6.40 5.48
CA LYS A 64 -10.12 5.90 4.73
C LYS A 64 -10.59 6.88 3.65
N GLU A 65 -10.23 8.17 3.74
CA GLU A 65 -10.51 9.14 2.68
C GLU A 65 -9.68 8.88 1.41
N TYR A 66 -8.50 8.24 1.55
CA TYR A 66 -7.55 8.03 0.45
C TYR A 66 -7.54 6.59 -0.07
N MET A 67 -8.00 5.62 0.72
CA MET A 67 -7.95 4.21 0.33
C MET A 67 -9.04 3.35 0.98
N GLU A 68 -9.63 2.47 0.17
CA GLU A 68 -10.71 1.57 0.60
C GLU A 68 -10.20 0.18 1.01
N ARG A 69 -9.05 -0.26 0.46
CA ARG A 69 -8.45 -1.59 0.67
C ARG A 69 -6.94 -1.55 0.55
N GLY A 70 -6.28 -2.54 1.10
CA GLY A 70 -4.83 -2.70 1.12
C GLY A 70 -4.29 -2.87 2.53
N LYS A 71 -3.12 -3.47 2.67
CA LYS A 71 -2.36 -3.45 3.92
C LYS A 71 -1.45 -2.23 3.90
N VAL A 72 -1.61 -1.38 4.91
CA VAL A 72 -0.95 -0.07 5.01
C VAL A 72 -0.11 -0.03 6.28
N ASP A 73 1.19 0.11 6.11
CA ASP A 73 2.12 0.36 7.20
C ASP A 73 2.47 1.86 7.22
N ILE A 74 2.25 2.50 8.37
CA ILE A 74 2.55 3.91 8.60
C ILE A 74 3.60 4.03 9.68
N PHE A 75 4.62 4.83 9.38
CA PHE A 75 5.67 5.19 10.30
C PHE A 75 5.61 6.70 10.53
N ILE A 76 5.42 7.08 11.78
CA ILE A 76 5.36 8.48 12.19
C ILE A 76 6.53 8.74 13.14
N ASN A 77 7.37 9.71 12.80
CA ASN A 77 8.36 10.27 13.69
C ASN A 77 8.00 11.71 14.04
N CYS A 78 8.26 12.12 15.27
CA CYS A 78 8.03 13.47 15.75
C CYS A 78 9.25 13.93 16.54
N GLU A 79 9.96 14.90 15.99
CA GLU A 79 11.08 15.59 16.62
C GLU A 79 10.56 16.89 17.22
N ASP A 80 10.77 17.07 18.52
CA ASP A 80 10.44 18.30 19.24
C ASP A 80 11.70 19.16 19.35
N TYR A 81 11.63 20.40 18.88
CA TYR A 81 12.70 21.40 18.98
C TYR A 81 12.53 22.33 20.16
N THR A 82 11.38 22.27 20.85
CA THR A 82 11.17 22.99 22.07
C THR A 82 12.08 22.42 23.15
N GLN A 83 13.19 23.12 23.39
CA GLN A 83 14.06 22.83 24.52
C GLN A 83 13.22 22.86 25.78
N ASP A 84 13.16 21.72 26.46
CA ASP A 84 12.76 21.53 27.84
C ASP A 84 11.66 22.43 28.39
N ASN A 85 10.42 22.24 27.94
CA ASN A 85 9.25 22.70 28.67
C ASN A 85 8.99 21.81 29.92
N VAL A 86 10.07 21.39 30.57
CA VAL A 86 10.00 20.74 31.88
C VAL A 86 10.04 21.85 32.93
N SER A 87 8.88 22.14 33.51
CA SER A 87 8.84 23.00 34.69
C SER A 87 9.06 22.19 35.96
N LEU A 88 10.00 22.62 36.76
CA LEU A 88 10.20 22.04 38.08
C LEU A 88 9.15 22.62 39.05
N LYS A 89 8.24 21.78 39.53
CA LYS A 89 7.26 22.17 40.52
C LYS A 89 7.73 21.78 41.91
N TYR A 90 7.73 22.77 42.78
CA TYR A 90 8.02 22.60 44.21
C TYR A 90 6.72 22.40 44.99
N ASN A 91 6.62 21.30 45.73
CA ASN A 91 5.48 21.01 46.61
C ASN A 91 5.84 21.44 48.04
N GLU A 92 5.57 22.70 48.34
CA GLU A 92 5.87 23.31 49.66
C GLU A 92 5.12 22.62 50.80
N ALA A 93 3.86 22.25 50.57
CA ALA A 93 3.02 21.61 51.59
C ALA A 93 3.58 20.25 52.01
N LEU A 94 4.03 19.46 51.03
CA LEU A 94 4.62 18.14 51.27
C LEU A 94 6.00 18.26 51.94
N ALA A 95 6.82 19.22 51.54
CA ALA A 95 8.11 19.49 52.13
C ALA A 95 7.96 19.88 53.61
N ALA A 96 6.95 20.71 53.94
CA ALA A 96 6.67 21.10 55.33
C ALA A 96 6.22 19.90 56.18
N GLN A 97 5.44 18.96 55.63
CA GLN A 97 5.06 17.74 56.32
C GLN A 97 6.27 16.85 56.60
N TYR A 98 7.15 16.64 55.62
CA TYR A 98 8.41 15.90 55.85
C TYR A 98 9.22 16.52 56.95
N LEU A 99 9.42 17.85 56.92
CA LEU A 99 10.18 18.57 57.95
C LEU A 99 9.57 18.38 59.35
N THR A 100 8.25 18.47 59.48
CA THR A 100 7.53 18.28 60.76
C THR A 100 7.74 16.86 61.30
N TYR A 101 7.57 15.85 60.49
CA TYR A 101 7.75 14.44 60.91
C TYR A 101 9.20 14.13 61.27
N LEU A 102 10.16 14.63 60.51
CA LEU A 102 11.59 14.40 60.78
C LEU A 102 12.02 15.06 62.08
N ASN A 103 11.56 16.30 62.36
CA ASN A 103 11.80 16.94 63.65
C ASN A 103 11.17 16.14 64.82
N SER A 104 9.97 15.69 64.68
CA SER A 104 9.28 14.83 65.67
C SER A 104 10.01 13.50 65.90
N MET A 105 10.55 12.90 64.86
CA MET A 105 11.36 11.69 64.98
C MET A 105 12.68 11.95 65.73
N ALA A 106 13.36 13.05 65.41
CA ALA A 106 14.59 13.43 66.09
C ALA A 106 14.38 13.64 67.61
N GLU A 107 13.32 14.39 67.98
CA GLU A 107 12.94 14.59 69.39
C GLU A 107 12.54 13.31 70.10
N LYS A 108 11.68 12.49 69.45
CA LYS A 108 11.13 11.27 70.08
C LYS A 108 12.17 10.17 70.31
N PHE A 109 13.17 10.06 69.45
CA PHE A 109 14.17 9.02 69.47
C PHE A 109 15.56 9.51 69.94
N GLY A 110 15.69 10.84 70.26
CA GLY A 110 16.94 11.43 70.70
C GLY A 110 18.04 11.37 69.63
N LEU A 111 17.67 11.57 68.37
CA LEU A 111 18.57 11.56 67.24
C LEU A 111 19.03 12.97 66.87
N ASP A 112 20.26 13.08 66.38
CA ASP A 112 20.72 14.35 65.82
C ASP A 112 19.94 14.69 64.55
N ASN A 113 19.46 15.94 64.47
CA ASN A 113 18.76 16.42 63.30
C ASN A 113 19.76 16.97 62.28
N ASP A 114 20.05 16.18 61.25
CA ASP A 114 20.94 16.51 60.15
C ASP A 114 20.24 16.98 58.88
N ILE A 115 18.95 17.40 58.97
CA ILE A 115 18.16 17.80 57.82
C ILE A 115 18.80 19.03 57.16
N ARG A 116 19.18 18.79 55.89
CA ARG A 116 19.68 19.85 55.00
C ARG A 116 18.74 20.03 53.83
N VAL A 117 18.77 21.18 53.17
CA VAL A 117 18.02 21.45 51.95
C VAL A 117 18.28 20.36 50.88
N SER A 118 19.52 19.93 50.75
CA SER A 118 19.95 18.88 49.84
C SER A 118 19.33 17.48 50.16
N THR A 119 18.97 17.26 51.43
CA THR A 119 18.29 16.02 51.87
C THR A 119 16.81 16.14 51.61
N LEU A 120 16.20 17.25 52.04
CA LEU A 120 14.76 17.51 51.87
C LEU A 120 14.36 17.54 50.36
N SER A 121 15.20 18.09 49.50
CA SER A 121 14.96 18.14 48.05
C SER A 121 14.94 16.76 47.36
N LYS A 122 15.49 15.71 47.99
CA LYS A 122 15.54 14.34 47.43
C LYS A 122 14.38 13.47 47.86
N TYR A 123 13.54 13.95 48.81
CA TYR A 123 12.37 13.17 49.19
C TYR A 123 11.35 13.10 48.05
N PRO A 124 10.63 11.95 47.92
CA PRO A 124 9.66 11.76 46.87
C PRO A 124 8.66 12.90 46.79
N ASP A 125 8.33 13.30 45.56
CA ASP A 125 7.29 14.30 45.23
C ASP A 125 7.46 15.71 45.85
N VAL A 126 8.61 16.03 46.49
CA VAL A 126 8.96 17.37 46.91
C VAL A 126 9.28 18.26 45.70
N PHE A 127 9.97 17.72 44.72
CA PHE A 127 10.15 18.30 43.39
C PHE A 127 9.63 17.31 42.34
N THR A 128 8.69 17.76 41.54
CA THR A 128 8.17 17.02 40.41
C THR A 128 8.48 17.77 39.11
N MET A 129 8.90 17.04 38.08
CA MET A 129 9.01 17.59 36.74
C MET A 129 7.61 17.50 36.09
N GLU A 130 7.00 18.66 35.85
CA GLU A 130 5.78 18.73 35.07
C GLU A 130 6.12 19.09 33.62
N GLU A 131 5.78 18.21 32.71
CA GLU A 131 5.75 18.55 31.28
C GLU A 131 4.59 19.53 31.08
N GLN A 132 4.88 20.72 30.51
CA GLN A 132 3.81 21.65 30.14
C GLN A 132 2.86 20.97 29.18
N GLY A 133 1.56 21.11 29.44
CA GLY A 133 0.54 20.45 28.67
C GLY A 133 0.71 20.65 27.16
N ILE A 134 0.85 19.55 26.45
CA ILE A 134 0.94 19.55 25.00
C ILE A 134 -0.37 20.11 24.46
N ASP A 135 -0.32 21.17 23.66
CA ASP A 135 -1.48 21.62 22.90
C ASP A 135 -1.84 20.56 21.84
N GLU A 136 -2.78 19.69 22.19
CA GLU A 136 -3.24 18.58 21.35
C GLU A 136 -3.77 19.08 20.00
N LYS A 137 -4.38 20.26 19.95
CA LYS A 137 -4.92 20.82 18.70
C LYS A 137 -3.82 21.23 17.74
N SER A 138 -2.80 21.92 18.23
CA SER A 138 -1.64 22.31 17.44
C SER A 138 -0.88 21.07 16.95
N LEU A 139 -0.70 20.08 17.85
CA LEU A 139 -0.04 18.82 17.54
C LEU A 139 -0.79 18.04 16.41
N TRP A 140 -2.12 17.97 16.50
CA TRP A 140 -2.94 17.34 15.47
C TRP A 140 -2.86 18.05 14.13
N LEU A 141 -2.93 19.39 14.10
CA LEU A 141 -2.86 20.15 12.85
C LEU A 141 -1.56 19.91 12.08
N GLY A 142 -0.42 19.84 12.78
CA GLY A 142 0.86 19.54 12.16
C GLY A 142 0.95 18.10 11.66
N LEU A 143 0.51 17.16 12.48
CA LEU A 143 0.48 15.74 12.15
C LEU A 143 -0.47 15.44 10.97
N GLU A 144 -1.67 16.03 10.98
CA GLU A 144 -2.67 15.88 9.91
C GLU A 144 -2.10 16.34 8.55
N LYS A 145 -1.43 17.50 8.51
CA LYS A 145 -0.79 17.99 7.28
C LYS A 145 0.26 17.02 6.75
N ALA A 146 1.10 16.49 7.64
CA ALA A 146 2.12 15.51 7.25
C ALA A 146 1.51 14.21 6.72
N ILE A 147 0.43 13.71 7.35
CA ILE A 147 -0.27 12.50 6.92
C ILE A 147 -0.95 12.72 5.58
N ARG A 148 -1.67 13.84 5.40
CA ARG A 148 -2.31 14.17 4.11
C ARG A 148 -1.28 14.26 3.00
N GLY A 149 -0.17 14.96 3.20
CA GLY A 149 0.89 15.04 2.20
C GLY A 149 1.51 13.68 1.85
N ALA A 150 1.73 12.80 2.83
CA ALA A 150 2.21 11.45 2.57
C ALA A 150 1.16 10.58 1.85
N ALA A 151 -0.12 10.72 2.20
CA ALA A 151 -1.21 10.00 1.55
C ALA A 151 -1.42 10.45 0.09
N GLU A 152 -1.31 11.73 -0.21
CA GLU A 152 -1.35 12.27 -1.57
C GLU A 152 -0.22 11.70 -2.42
N GLN A 153 1.02 11.71 -1.93
CA GLN A 153 2.16 11.09 -2.62
C GLN A 153 2.00 9.60 -2.84
N LEU A 154 1.41 8.89 -1.87
CA LEU A 154 1.06 7.48 -2.02
C LEU A 154 0.07 7.27 -3.18
N VAL A 155 -0.99 8.08 -3.25
CA VAL A 155 -1.99 8.02 -4.33
C VAL A 155 -1.34 8.30 -5.68
N GLU A 156 -0.51 9.35 -5.79
CA GLU A 156 0.24 9.67 -7.02
C GLU A 156 1.16 8.51 -7.44
N SER A 157 1.85 7.89 -6.48
CA SER A 157 2.70 6.72 -6.74
C SER A 157 1.89 5.55 -7.32
N ARG A 158 0.70 5.28 -6.75
CA ARG A 158 -0.22 4.24 -7.22
C ARG A 158 -0.79 4.51 -8.61
N ILE A 159 -1.08 5.78 -8.92
CA ILE A 159 -1.54 6.20 -10.26
C ILE A 159 -0.43 5.96 -11.28
N ARG A 160 0.80 6.44 -11.02
CA ARG A 160 1.92 6.24 -11.95
C ARG A 160 2.20 4.77 -12.22
N GLU A 161 2.19 3.94 -11.19
CA GLU A 161 2.40 2.49 -11.36
C GLU A 161 1.24 1.85 -12.11
N GLY A 162 -0.01 2.28 -11.84
CA GLY A 162 -1.21 1.84 -12.55
C GLY A 162 -1.13 2.12 -14.05
N GLU A 163 -0.69 3.32 -14.44
CA GLU A 163 -0.50 3.68 -15.85
C GLU A 163 0.58 2.84 -16.53
N HIS A 164 1.69 2.56 -15.85
CA HIS A 164 2.72 1.66 -16.39
C HIS A 164 2.19 0.24 -16.59
N LEU A 165 1.45 -0.30 -15.61
CA LEU A 165 0.82 -1.62 -15.72
C LEU A 165 -0.21 -1.68 -16.84
N LYS A 166 -1.02 -0.64 -17.01
CA LYS A 166 -2.00 -0.53 -18.11
C LYS A 166 -1.28 -0.60 -19.44
N LYS A 167 -0.21 0.18 -19.63
CA LYS A 167 0.57 0.19 -20.87
C LYS A 167 1.15 -1.20 -21.18
N ASP A 168 1.82 -1.81 -20.22
CA ASP A 168 2.41 -3.15 -20.38
C ASP A 168 1.36 -4.22 -20.73
N LEU A 169 0.19 -4.18 -20.07
CA LEU A 169 -0.92 -5.10 -20.39
C LEU A 169 -1.46 -4.86 -21.80
N CYS A 170 -1.65 -3.62 -22.22
CA CYS A 170 -2.12 -3.33 -23.57
C CYS A 170 -1.13 -3.79 -24.64
N GLU A 171 0.18 -3.56 -24.44
CA GLU A 171 1.23 -4.04 -25.36
C GLU A 171 1.23 -5.57 -25.48
N LYS A 172 1.08 -6.29 -24.37
CA LYS A 172 0.98 -7.76 -24.35
C LYS A 172 -0.29 -8.26 -25.06
N LEU A 173 -1.42 -7.60 -24.86
CA LEU A 173 -2.67 -7.94 -25.54
C LEU A 173 -2.59 -7.67 -27.04
N ASP A 174 -1.90 -6.61 -27.47
CA ASP A 174 -1.62 -6.35 -28.89
C ASP A 174 -0.70 -7.41 -29.48
N GLY A 175 0.32 -7.84 -28.75
CA GLY A 175 1.15 -8.98 -29.16
C GLY A 175 0.37 -10.28 -29.32
N MET A 176 -0.64 -10.53 -28.48
CA MET A 176 -1.52 -11.69 -28.65
C MET A 176 -2.35 -11.62 -29.93
N LEU A 177 -2.81 -10.44 -30.36
CA LEU A 177 -3.52 -10.27 -31.64
C LEU A 177 -2.66 -10.68 -32.82
N SER A 178 -1.36 -10.36 -32.80
CA SER A 178 -0.43 -10.78 -33.86
C SER A 178 -0.32 -12.32 -33.97
N TYR A 179 -0.38 -13.03 -32.85
CA TYR A 179 -0.42 -14.49 -32.87
C TYR A 179 -1.74 -15.03 -33.41
N VAL A 180 -2.87 -14.36 -33.12
CA VAL A 180 -4.16 -14.74 -33.70
C VAL A 180 -4.13 -14.58 -35.22
N ASP A 181 -3.61 -13.45 -35.73
CA ASP A 181 -3.45 -13.20 -37.17
C ASP A 181 -2.59 -14.31 -37.81
N PHE A 182 -1.47 -14.67 -37.20
CA PHE A 182 -0.62 -15.76 -37.67
C PHE A 182 -1.32 -17.09 -37.70
N ILE A 183 -2.16 -17.44 -36.71
CA ILE A 183 -2.92 -18.67 -36.66
C ILE A 183 -3.94 -18.69 -37.78
N GLU A 184 -4.69 -17.60 -38.01
CA GLU A 184 -5.69 -17.47 -39.05
C GLU A 184 -5.08 -17.61 -40.46
N GLU A 185 -3.90 -17.00 -40.70
CA GLU A 185 -3.16 -17.11 -41.94
C GLU A 185 -2.61 -18.53 -42.17
N ARG A 186 -2.14 -19.17 -41.09
CA ARG A 186 -1.50 -20.50 -41.18
C ARG A 186 -2.54 -21.66 -41.34
N SER A 187 -3.74 -21.51 -40.78
CA SER A 187 -4.78 -22.55 -40.79
C SER A 187 -5.10 -23.10 -42.20
N PRO A 188 -5.39 -22.27 -43.21
CA PRO A 188 -5.67 -22.80 -44.57
C PRO A 188 -4.43 -23.44 -45.22
N VAL A 189 -3.23 -22.97 -44.88
CA VAL A 189 -1.99 -23.57 -45.42
C VAL A 189 -1.76 -24.95 -44.84
N ILE A 190 -2.02 -25.17 -43.56
CA ILE A 190 -1.95 -26.51 -42.92
C ILE A 190 -2.89 -27.50 -43.60
N MET A 191 -4.11 -27.07 -43.94
CA MET A 191 -5.06 -27.90 -44.67
C MET A 191 -4.56 -28.33 -46.04
N LYS A 192 -3.97 -27.38 -46.79
CA LYS A 192 -3.37 -27.65 -48.08
C LYS A 192 -2.20 -28.63 -47.96
N GLU A 193 -1.28 -28.38 -47.04
CA GLU A 193 -0.14 -29.26 -46.78
C GLU A 193 -0.57 -30.68 -46.35
N TYR A 194 -1.62 -30.78 -45.55
CA TYR A 194 -2.18 -32.07 -45.15
C TYR A 194 -2.74 -32.86 -46.35
N LYS A 195 -3.51 -32.20 -47.22
CA LYS A 195 -4.08 -32.78 -48.42
C LYS A 195 -2.95 -33.31 -49.33
N GLU A 196 -1.97 -32.46 -49.65
CA GLU A 196 -0.82 -32.84 -50.51
C GLU A 196 -0.04 -34.04 -49.94
N ARG A 197 0.19 -34.05 -48.63
CA ARG A 197 0.87 -35.16 -47.94
C ARG A 197 0.06 -36.44 -47.95
N LEU A 198 -1.27 -36.33 -47.78
CA LEU A 198 -2.19 -37.48 -47.84
C LEU A 198 -2.21 -38.09 -49.23
N GLU A 199 -2.33 -37.26 -50.28
CA GLU A 199 -2.29 -37.69 -51.69
C GLU A 199 -0.98 -38.41 -52.03
N ALA A 200 0.14 -37.83 -51.63
CA ALA A 200 1.48 -38.42 -51.87
C ALA A 200 1.61 -39.78 -51.17
N LYS A 201 1.13 -39.89 -49.92
CA LYS A 201 1.22 -41.12 -49.15
C LYS A 201 0.32 -42.23 -49.71
N VAL A 202 -0.85 -41.88 -50.20
CA VAL A 202 -1.81 -42.82 -50.84
C VAL A 202 -1.24 -43.29 -52.18
N ALA A 203 -0.64 -42.40 -52.97
CA ALA A 203 0.06 -42.75 -54.23
C ALA A 203 1.21 -43.74 -54.01
N GLU A 204 2.03 -43.52 -52.96
CA GLU A 204 3.14 -44.42 -52.57
C GLU A 204 2.63 -45.83 -52.23
N LEU A 205 1.50 -45.92 -51.51
CA LEU A 205 0.92 -47.20 -51.02
C LEU A 205 0.16 -48.00 -52.12
N LEU A 206 -0.51 -47.29 -53.02
CA LEU A 206 -1.39 -47.93 -54.04
C LEU A 206 -0.72 -48.18 -55.37
N GLY A 207 0.45 -47.57 -55.66
CA GLY A 207 1.15 -47.66 -56.95
C GLY A 207 0.23 -47.21 -58.10
N ASP A 208 0.07 -48.05 -59.16
CA ASP A 208 -0.72 -47.71 -60.37
C ASP A 208 -2.25 -47.82 -60.17
N ARG A 209 -2.73 -48.07 -58.97
CA ARG A 209 -4.17 -48.10 -58.71
C ARG A 209 -4.77 -46.70 -58.63
N GLN A 210 -5.96 -46.49 -59.21
CA GLN A 210 -6.65 -45.21 -59.13
C GLN A 210 -7.04 -44.88 -57.69
N ILE A 211 -6.69 -43.65 -57.31
CA ILE A 211 -7.09 -43.08 -56.02
C ILE A 211 -8.53 -42.66 -56.05
N ASP A 212 -9.33 -43.00 -55.01
CA ASP A 212 -10.69 -42.52 -54.86
C ASP A 212 -10.65 -41.11 -54.23
N ASP A 213 -10.77 -40.07 -55.07
CA ASP A 213 -10.76 -38.66 -54.69
C ASP A 213 -11.84 -38.35 -53.64
N ALA A 214 -12.96 -39.06 -53.62
CA ALA A 214 -14.01 -38.86 -52.63
C ALA A 214 -13.59 -39.26 -51.23
N ARG A 215 -12.76 -40.30 -51.10
CA ARG A 215 -12.18 -40.68 -49.76
C ARG A 215 -11.15 -39.70 -49.28
N ILE A 216 -10.30 -39.20 -50.15
CA ILE A 216 -9.34 -38.14 -49.80
C ILE A 216 -10.10 -36.89 -49.35
N ALA A 217 -11.11 -36.45 -50.07
CA ALA A 217 -11.94 -35.31 -49.70
C ALA A 217 -12.60 -35.50 -48.33
N THR A 218 -13.11 -36.71 -48.03
CA THR A 218 -13.72 -37.01 -46.73
C THR A 218 -12.70 -36.89 -45.59
N GLU A 219 -11.50 -37.46 -45.72
CA GLU A 219 -10.44 -37.37 -44.70
C GLU A 219 -9.95 -35.93 -44.51
N VAL A 220 -9.81 -35.15 -45.58
CA VAL A 220 -9.45 -33.73 -45.49
C VAL A 220 -10.54 -32.94 -44.76
N THR A 221 -11.82 -33.24 -45.00
CA THR A 221 -12.94 -32.59 -44.30
C THR A 221 -12.91 -32.91 -42.79
N ILE A 222 -12.71 -34.18 -42.43
CA ILE A 222 -12.62 -34.60 -41.02
C ILE A 222 -11.43 -33.93 -40.35
N PHE A 223 -10.30 -33.80 -41.05
CA PHE A 223 -9.14 -33.11 -40.52
C PHE A 223 -9.41 -31.61 -40.38
N ALA A 224 -10.09 -30.98 -41.35
CA ALA A 224 -10.46 -29.57 -41.28
C ALA A 224 -11.31 -29.25 -40.06
N ASP A 225 -12.33 -30.09 -39.77
CA ASP A 225 -13.16 -29.93 -38.56
C ASP A 225 -12.35 -30.01 -37.27
N LYS A 226 -11.35 -30.93 -37.22
CA LYS A 226 -10.51 -31.09 -36.04
C LYS A 226 -9.54 -29.92 -35.76
N ILE A 227 -9.10 -29.22 -36.81
CA ILE A 227 -8.17 -28.09 -36.69
C ILE A 227 -8.85 -26.73 -36.82
N CYS A 228 -10.19 -26.71 -36.93
CA CYS A 228 -10.96 -25.48 -37.01
C CYS A 228 -10.73 -24.66 -35.75
N VAL A 229 -10.19 -23.46 -35.90
CA VAL A 229 -9.87 -22.53 -34.82
C VAL A 229 -10.70 -21.25 -34.88
N ASP A 230 -11.59 -21.14 -35.84
CA ASP A 230 -12.30 -19.90 -36.15
C ASP A 230 -13.13 -19.38 -34.98
N GLU A 231 -13.83 -20.25 -34.27
CA GLU A 231 -14.63 -19.88 -33.10
C GLU A 231 -13.74 -19.37 -31.97
N GLU A 232 -12.62 -20.05 -31.72
CA GLU A 232 -11.70 -19.68 -30.61
C GLU A 232 -10.94 -18.39 -30.91
N THR A 233 -10.55 -18.14 -32.17
CA THR A 233 -9.89 -16.87 -32.55
C THR A 233 -10.86 -15.70 -32.43
N VAL A 234 -12.11 -15.84 -32.83
CA VAL A 234 -13.16 -14.83 -32.68
C VAL A 234 -13.42 -14.55 -31.19
N ARG A 235 -13.54 -15.60 -30.38
CA ARG A 235 -13.69 -15.44 -28.90
C ARG A 235 -12.49 -14.73 -28.29
N LEU A 236 -11.27 -15.11 -28.66
CA LEU A 236 -10.05 -14.49 -28.14
C LEU A 236 -9.97 -13.00 -28.50
N ARG A 237 -10.28 -12.63 -29.75
CA ARG A 237 -10.37 -11.22 -30.16
C ARG A 237 -11.39 -10.44 -29.33
N SER A 238 -12.57 -11.02 -29.08
CA SER A 238 -13.59 -10.42 -28.24
C SER A 238 -13.10 -10.21 -26.79
N HIS A 239 -12.46 -11.23 -26.22
CA HIS A 239 -11.91 -11.12 -24.85
C HIS A 239 -10.80 -10.08 -24.75
N ILE A 240 -9.89 -10.03 -25.73
CA ILE A 240 -8.82 -9.01 -25.77
C ILE A 240 -9.42 -7.61 -25.83
N LYS A 241 -10.42 -7.40 -26.70
CA LYS A 241 -11.11 -6.11 -26.79
C LYS A 241 -11.77 -5.73 -25.47
N SER A 242 -12.56 -6.61 -24.89
CA SER A 242 -13.26 -6.37 -23.62
C SER A 242 -12.32 -6.16 -22.43
N THR A 243 -11.09 -6.66 -22.51
CA THR A 243 -10.08 -6.46 -21.46
C THR A 243 -9.40 -5.10 -21.58
N LYS A 244 -9.32 -4.54 -22.80
CA LYS A 244 -8.75 -3.21 -23.06
C LYS A 244 -9.72 -2.07 -22.75
N ASP A 245 -11.03 -2.29 -22.93
CA ASP A 245 -12.10 -1.34 -22.62
C ASP A 245 -12.30 -1.20 -21.10
#